data_294bc3f947bc5703ae3a26602ffc94d4
#
_entry.id   294bc3f947bc5703ae3a26602ffc94d4
#
_cell.length_a   1.000
_cell.length_b   1.000
_cell.length_c   1.000
_cell.angle_alpha   90.00
_cell.angle_beta   90.00
_cell.angle_gamma   90.00
#
_symmetry.space_group_name_H-M   'P 1'
#
loop_
_entity.id
_entity.type
_entity.pdbx_description
1 polymer ?
#
loop_
_entity_poly.entity_id
_entity_poly.type
_entity_poly.pdbx_seq_one_letter_code
_entity_poly.pdbx_strand_id
1 'polypeptide(L)'
;MDKKNEPDLLKQMSSAVSHEIRNPLAIISNSLYFIKTKLGAGGAALDPKVAKHIGIVEGEVKHSNDVIEEMLAFCRTRELKCAPASLNAAIKDLAGSYPVPPAVTLKLAADPVDPCVNADMEAIGYALRCVLDNAVQAMPEGGTVTMEASHDAKLAHLTIADSGPGLPGGDGEQVFEPFFTTKPRGIGLGLTIARKYLEQQGGTARAKNVPGRGARITLSLPLSA
;
A
#
# COMPACT_ATOMS: atom_id res chain seq x y z
N MET A 1 -5.06 -18.20 -31.06
CA MET A 1 -4.15 -17.37 -30.28
C MET A 1 -4.18 -17.88 -28.87
N ASP A 2 -3.07 -18.44 -28.41
CA ASP A 2 -2.98 -19.16 -27.13
C ASP A 2 -3.11 -18.21 -25.96
N LYS A 3 -4.16 -18.35 -25.15
CA LYS A 3 -4.39 -17.63 -23.87
C LYS A 3 -3.29 -17.82 -22.83
N LYS A 4 -2.29 -18.65 -23.08
CA LYS A 4 -1.17 -18.92 -22.17
C LYS A 4 -0.01 -17.91 -22.29
N ASN A 5 0.08 -17.17 -23.39
CA ASN A 5 1.20 -16.23 -23.66
C ASN A 5 0.88 -14.76 -23.32
N GLU A 6 -0.37 -14.37 -23.11
CA GLU A 6 -0.75 -13.00 -22.75
C GLU A 6 -0.16 -12.51 -21.42
N PRO A 7 -0.17 -13.31 -20.32
CA PRO A 7 0.40 -12.84 -19.06
C PRO A 7 1.91 -12.60 -19.10
N ASP A 8 2.65 -13.39 -19.90
CA ASP A 8 4.11 -13.25 -20.00
C ASP A 8 4.53 -12.06 -20.86
N LEU A 9 3.78 -11.78 -21.92
CA LEU A 9 4.00 -10.60 -22.78
C LEU A 9 3.74 -9.30 -22.00
N LEU A 10 2.64 -9.24 -21.26
CA LEU A 10 2.33 -8.12 -20.36
C LEU A 10 3.41 -7.88 -19.30
N LYS A 11 3.99 -8.95 -18.74
CA LYS A 11 5.10 -8.86 -17.77
C LYS A 11 6.36 -8.31 -18.40
N GLN A 12 6.74 -8.81 -19.59
CA GLN A 12 7.94 -8.35 -20.28
C GLN A 12 7.82 -6.90 -20.74
N MET A 13 6.67 -6.53 -21.31
CA MET A 13 6.40 -5.14 -21.71
C MET A 13 6.36 -4.20 -20.52
N SER A 14 5.72 -4.58 -19.41
CA SER A 14 5.65 -3.77 -18.19
C SER A 14 7.05 -3.55 -17.58
N SER A 15 7.93 -4.56 -17.61
CA SER A 15 9.31 -4.44 -17.13
C SER A 15 10.14 -3.50 -18.01
N ALA A 16 10.06 -3.65 -19.33
CA ALA A 16 10.81 -2.82 -20.29
C ALA A 16 10.34 -1.35 -20.22
N VAL A 17 9.03 -1.11 -20.28
CA VAL A 17 8.43 0.23 -20.20
C VAL A 17 8.79 0.90 -18.86
N SER A 18 8.78 0.15 -17.76
CA SER A 18 9.15 0.69 -16.45
C SER A 18 10.61 1.14 -16.39
N HIS A 19 11.53 0.38 -16.98
CA HIS A 19 12.92 0.79 -17.09
C HIS A 19 13.10 2.04 -17.95
N GLU A 20 12.41 2.10 -19.09
CA GLU A 20 12.49 3.25 -20.01
C GLU A 20 11.87 4.52 -19.42
N ILE A 21 10.86 4.41 -18.53
CA ILE A 21 10.28 5.57 -17.84
C ILE A 21 11.13 5.99 -16.64
N ARG A 22 11.73 5.05 -15.87
CA ARG A 22 12.61 5.39 -14.74
C ARG A 22 13.84 6.19 -15.16
N ASN A 23 14.37 5.92 -16.34
CA ASN A 23 15.58 6.61 -16.83
C ASN A 23 15.37 8.14 -16.95
N PRO A 24 14.36 8.67 -17.67
CA PRO A 24 14.12 10.11 -17.71
C PRO A 24 13.74 10.68 -16.34
N LEU A 25 13.03 9.95 -15.48
CA LEU A 25 12.72 10.41 -14.12
C LEU A 25 13.99 10.54 -13.27
N ALA A 26 14.95 9.64 -13.41
CA ALA A 26 16.24 9.73 -12.74
C ALA A 26 17.04 10.95 -13.23
N ILE A 27 17.02 11.24 -14.53
CA ILE A 27 17.67 12.43 -15.11
C ILE A 27 17.04 13.71 -14.54
N ILE A 28 15.70 13.78 -14.46
CA ILE A 28 14.97 14.91 -13.88
C ILE A 28 15.36 15.10 -12.41
N SER A 29 15.35 14.02 -11.62
CA SER A 29 15.76 14.04 -10.21
C SER A 29 17.19 14.57 -10.02
N ASN A 30 18.14 14.05 -10.80
CA ASN A 30 19.53 14.47 -10.74
C ASN A 30 19.70 15.94 -11.13
N SER A 31 18.98 16.41 -12.14
CA SER A 31 18.98 17.81 -12.58
C SER A 31 18.42 18.75 -11.51
N LEU A 32 17.32 18.37 -10.85
CA LEU A 32 16.75 19.11 -9.73
C LEU A 32 17.71 19.16 -8.53
N TYR A 33 18.33 18.04 -8.19
CA TYR A 33 19.34 17.98 -7.14
C TYR A 33 20.52 18.93 -7.43
N PHE A 34 21.02 18.93 -8.67
CA PHE A 34 22.10 19.83 -9.11
C PHE A 34 21.68 21.31 -9.00
N ILE A 35 20.48 21.66 -9.50
CA ILE A 35 19.93 23.03 -9.43
C ILE A 35 19.82 23.47 -7.96
N LYS A 36 19.23 22.65 -7.09
CA LYS A 36 19.06 22.91 -5.67
C LYS A 36 20.40 23.13 -4.95
N THR A 37 21.39 22.26 -5.28
CA THR A 37 22.75 22.36 -4.71
C THR A 37 23.47 23.63 -5.17
N LYS A 38 23.40 23.97 -6.46
CA LYS A 38 24.06 25.17 -7.01
C LYS A 38 23.44 26.46 -6.51
N LEU A 39 22.12 26.52 -6.43
CA LEU A 39 21.42 27.69 -5.89
C LEU A 39 21.65 27.85 -4.39
N GLY A 40 21.77 26.74 -3.62
CA GLY A 40 22.10 26.77 -2.18
C GLY A 40 23.57 27.12 -1.87
N ALA A 41 24.50 26.81 -2.77
CA ALA A 41 25.94 27.04 -2.58
C ALA A 41 26.34 28.55 -2.60
N GLY A 42 25.48 29.45 -3.09
CA GLY A 42 25.70 30.88 -3.11
C GLY A 42 25.46 31.59 -1.78
N GLY A 43 25.13 30.90 -0.69
CA GLY A 43 24.86 31.49 0.63
C GLY A 43 23.57 32.30 0.75
N ALA A 44 22.85 32.50 -0.34
CA ALA A 44 21.53 33.15 -0.33
C ALA A 44 20.44 32.07 -0.20
N ALA A 45 19.42 32.33 0.63
CA ALA A 45 18.25 31.48 0.70
C ALA A 45 17.58 31.43 -0.68
N LEU A 46 17.17 30.23 -1.11
CA LEU A 46 16.38 30.05 -2.32
C LEU A 46 15.12 30.90 -2.28
N ASP A 47 14.80 31.54 -3.41
CA ASP A 47 13.50 32.20 -3.54
C ASP A 47 12.39 31.19 -3.17
N PRO A 48 11.48 31.53 -2.24
CA PRO A 48 10.43 30.62 -1.79
C PRO A 48 9.56 30.04 -2.92
N LYS A 49 9.36 30.78 -4.01
CA LYS A 49 8.63 30.30 -5.19
C LYS A 49 9.43 29.24 -5.94
N VAL A 50 10.74 29.43 -6.09
CA VAL A 50 11.63 28.45 -6.73
C VAL A 50 11.69 27.17 -5.88
N ALA A 51 11.87 27.30 -4.56
CA ALA A 51 11.88 26.16 -3.64
C ALA A 51 10.56 25.36 -3.71
N LYS A 52 9.41 26.06 -3.76
CA LYS A 52 8.09 25.43 -3.93
C LYS A 52 7.99 24.66 -5.24
N HIS A 53 8.42 25.23 -6.37
CA HIS A 53 8.34 24.56 -7.66
C HIS A 53 9.28 23.36 -7.76
N ILE A 54 10.48 23.43 -7.18
CA ILE A 54 11.38 22.28 -7.07
C ILE A 54 10.68 21.15 -6.28
N GLY A 55 10.09 21.46 -5.12
CA GLY A 55 9.35 20.49 -4.32
C GLY A 55 8.16 19.84 -5.05
N ILE A 56 7.46 20.60 -5.89
CA ILE A 56 6.39 20.06 -6.73
C ILE A 56 6.95 19.03 -7.72
N VAL A 57 8.03 19.36 -8.43
CA VAL A 57 8.61 18.43 -9.41
C VAL A 57 9.22 17.21 -8.73
N GLU A 58 9.90 17.37 -7.58
CA GLU A 58 10.39 16.23 -6.75
C GLU A 58 9.21 15.30 -6.37
N GLY A 59 8.06 15.89 -5.98
CA GLY A 59 6.84 15.16 -5.66
C GLY A 59 6.25 14.39 -6.85
N GLU A 60 6.21 14.99 -8.03
CA GLU A 60 5.70 14.34 -9.24
C GLU A 60 6.62 13.20 -9.73
N VAL A 61 7.93 13.37 -9.61
CA VAL A 61 8.89 12.29 -9.94
C VAL A 61 8.74 11.10 -9.00
N LYS A 62 8.60 11.38 -7.69
CA LYS A 62 8.35 10.33 -6.71
C LYS A 62 7.04 9.60 -7.02
N HIS A 63 5.96 10.34 -7.24
CA HIS A 63 4.66 9.78 -7.58
C HIS A 63 4.73 8.90 -8.84
N SER A 64 5.41 9.35 -9.89
CA SER A 64 5.58 8.55 -11.11
C SER A 64 6.33 7.25 -10.87
N ASN A 65 7.35 7.24 -10.00
CA ASN A 65 8.04 6.02 -9.60
C ASN A 65 7.13 5.07 -8.81
N ASP A 66 6.33 5.60 -7.87
CA ASP A 66 5.37 4.80 -7.09
C ASP A 66 4.34 4.13 -8.03
N VAL A 67 3.85 4.85 -9.05
CA VAL A 67 2.99 4.34 -10.13
C VAL A 67 3.63 3.14 -10.84
N ILE A 68 4.89 3.28 -11.24
CA ILE A 68 5.64 2.22 -11.95
C ILE A 68 5.81 0.99 -11.05
N GLU A 69 6.15 1.19 -9.76
CA GLU A 69 6.32 0.08 -8.82
C GLU A 69 5.00 -0.69 -8.62
N GLU A 70 3.88 0.00 -8.47
CA GLU A 70 2.57 -0.65 -8.36
C GLU A 70 2.22 -1.43 -9.63
N MET A 71 2.44 -0.88 -10.82
CA MET A 71 2.22 -1.59 -12.08
C MET A 71 3.09 -2.85 -12.19
N LEU A 72 4.37 -2.76 -11.82
CA LEU A 72 5.28 -3.90 -11.81
C LEU A 72 4.83 -4.97 -10.81
N ALA A 73 4.45 -4.56 -9.59
CA ALA A 73 3.96 -5.48 -8.56
C ALA A 73 2.68 -6.19 -9.00
N PHE A 74 1.78 -5.47 -9.69
CA PHE A 74 0.56 -6.06 -10.26
C PHE A 74 0.87 -7.12 -11.33
N CYS A 75 1.82 -6.84 -12.24
CA CYS A 75 2.17 -7.72 -13.34
C CYS A 75 3.04 -8.92 -12.90
N ARG A 76 3.85 -8.77 -11.85
CA ARG A 76 4.79 -9.83 -11.40
C ARG A 76 4.04 -10.99 -10.74
N THR A 77 4.47 -12.20 -11.07
CA THR A 77 4.24 -13.38 -10.24
C THR A 77 5.43 -13.45 -9.27
N ARG A 78 5.19 -13.11 -8.01
CA ARG A 78 6.22 -13.20 -6.97
C ARG A 78 6.23 -14.64 -6.45
N GLU A 79 7.41 -15.26 -6.36
CA GLU A 79 7.59 -16.45 -5.54
C GLU A 79 7.54 -16.04 -4.07
N LEU A 80 6.55 -16.57 -3.36
CA LEU A 80 6.35 -16.26 -1.95
C LEU A 80 7.29 -17.10 -1.08
N LYS A 81 7.89 -16.48 -0.09
CA LYS A 81 8.76 -17.13 0.90
C LYS A 81 7.98 -17.29 2.20
N CYS A 82 7.07 -18.27 2.22
CA CYS A 82 6.25 -18.55 3.39
C CYS A 82 7.09 -19.19 4.50
N ALA A 83 6.93 -18.69 5.72
CA ALA A 83 7.52 -19.23 6.95
C ALA A 83 6.56 -19.04 8.13
N PRO A 84 6.70 -19.82 9.22
CA PRO A 84 5.91 -19.59 10.43
C PRO A 84 6.07 -18.16 10.93
N ALA A 85 4.95 -17.47 11.16
CA ALA A 85 4.94 -16.05 11.49
C ALA A 85 3.81 -15.69 12.47
N SER A 86 4.06 -14.63 13.28
CA SER A 86 3.12 -14.00 14.19
C SER A 86 2.43 -12.82 13.54
N LEU A 87 1.10 -12.79 13.57
CA LEU A 87 0.35 -11.64 13.10
C LEU A 87 0.37 -10.47 14.07
N ASN A 88 0.54 -10.74 15.38
CA ASN A 88 0.76 -9.70 16.36
C ASN A 88 2.06 -8.92 16.10
N ALA A 89 3.14 -9.63 15.73
CA ALA A 89 4.38 -8.98 15.34
C ALA A 89 4.16 -8.10 14.10
N ALA A 90 3.44 -8.58 13.08
CA ALA A 90 3.18 -7.83 11.87
C ALA A 90 2.50 -6.47 12.11
N ILE A 91 1.45 -6.42 12.95
CA ILE A 91 0.77 -5.15 13.25
C ILE A 91 1.64 -4.22 14.10
N LYS A 92 2.46 -4.74 15.01
CA LYS A 92 3.39 -3.96 15.84
C LYS A 92 4.49 -3.33 14.99
N ASP A 93 5.12 -4.12 14.12
CA ASP A 93 6.21 -3.67 13.26
C ASP A 93 5.74 -2.59 12.29
N LEU A 94 4.57 -2.78 11.68
CA LEU A 94 3.98 -1.76 10.82
C LEU A 94 3.67 -0.49 11.62
N ALA A 95 3.00 -0.60 12.76
CA ALA A 95 2.64 0.56 13.57
C ALA A 95 3.87 1.32 14.08
N GLY A 96 4.95 0.62 14.43
CA GLY A 96 6.21 1.23 14.89
C GLY A 96 6.99 1.94 13.79
N SER A 97 6.83 1.54 12.53
CA SER A 97 7.53 2.11 11.38
C SER A 97 6.68 3.07 10.54
N TYR A 98 5.37 3.12 10.75
CA TYR A 98 4.47 3.94 9.96
C TYR A 98 4.48 5.40 10.41
N PRO A 99 4.69 6.36 9.50
CA PRO A 99 4.63 7.78 9.83
C PRO A 99 3.18 8.23 10.00
N VAL A 100 2.63 8.06 11.21
CA VAL A 100 1.25 8.43 11.52
C VAL A 100 1.12 9.96 11.49
N PRO A 101 0.19 10.53 10.68
CA PRO A 101 -0.07 11.96 10.71
C PRO A 101 -0.56 12.43 12.08
N PRO A 102 -0.19 13.65 12.55
CA PRO A 102 -0.55 14.13 13.89
C PRO A 102 -2.06 14.15 14.20
N ALA A 103 -2.89 14.29 13.17
CA ALA A 103 -4.36 14.30 13.30
C ALA A 103 -4.98 12.89 13.37
N VAL A 104 -4.19 11.82 13.17
CA VAL A 104 -4.67 10.44 13.17
C VAL A 104 -4.23 9.73 14.45
N THR A 105 -5.18 9.06 15.11
CA THR A 105 -4.89 8.18 16.24
C THR A 105 -4.84 6.74 15.76
N LEU A 106 -3.71 6.07 15.97
CA LEU A 106 -3.53 4.65 15.67
C LEU A 106 -3.71 3.82 16.95
N LYS A 107 -4.66 2.87 16.93
CA LYS A 107 -4.91 1.92 18.03
C LYS A 107 -4.53 0.52 17.59
N LEU A 108 -3.92 -0.25 18.51
CA LEU A 108 -3.56 -1.65 18.29
C LEU A 108 -4.33 -2.55 19.24
N ALA A 109 -4.85 -3.65 18.71
CA ALA A 109 -5.44 -4.75 19.47
C ALA A 109 -4.78 -6.05 19.03
N ALA A 110 -3.94 -6.62 19.90
CA ALA A 110 -3.26 -7.88 19.65
C ALA A 110 -4.16 -9.06 20.03
N ASP A 111 -4.03 -10.17 19.31
CA ASP A 111 -4.66 -11.42 19.68
C ASP A 111 -4.01 -11.98 20.95
N PRO A 112 -4.79 -12.37 21.98
CA PRO A 112 -4.21 -12.92 23.23
C PRO A 112 -3.44 -14.22 23.04
N VAL A 113 -3.79 -15.02 22.02
CA VAL A 113 -3.17 -16.32 21.73
C VAL A 113 -1.99 -16.20 20.78
N ASP A 114 -2.00 -15.15 19.90
CA ASP A 114 -1.02 -14.94 18.84
C ASP A 114 -0.85 -16.17 17.94
N PRO A 115 -1.88 -16.55 17.20
CA PRO A 115 -1.86 -17.76 16.39
C PRO A 115 -0.79 -17.67 15.29
N CYS A 116 -0.09 -18.79 15.07
CA CYS A 116 0.91 -18.90 14.03
C CYS A 116 0.26 -19.14 12.66
N VAL A 117 0.75 -18.44 11.65
CA VAL A 117 0.41 -18.65 10.24
C VAL A 117 1.68 -18.99 9.46
N ASN A 118 1.53 -19.72 8.34
CA ASN A 118 2.63 -19.93 7.41
C ASN A 118 2.50 -18.93 6.25
N ALA A 119 3.24 -17.81 6.34
CA ALA A 119 3.05 -16.68 5.43
C ALA A 119 4.37 -16.00 5.03
N ASP A 120 4.36 -15.37 3.85
CA ASP A 120 5.40 -14.42 3.43
C ASP A 120 5.12 -13.06 4.08
N MET A 121 5.90 -12.74 5.12
CA MET A 121 5.69 -11.53 5.91
C MET A 121 5.98 -10.23 5.16
N GLU A 122 6.77 -10.27 4.11
CA GLU A 122 6.98 -9.11 3.25
C GLU A 122 5.72 -8.82 2.42
N ALA A 123 5.07 -9.86 1.90
CA ALA A 123 3.80 -9.73 1.18
C ALA A 123 2.65 -9.29 2.11
N ILE A 124 2.60 -9.82 3.34
CA ILE A 124 1.63 -9.41 4.37
C ILE A 124 1.88 -7.96 4.79
N GLY A 125 3.13 -7.57 5.02
CA GLY A 125 3.51 -6.19 5.36
C GLY A 125 3.11 -5.20 4.27
N TYR A 126 3.30 -5.56 3.00
CA TYR A 126 2.81 -4.77 1.86
C TYR A 126 1.28 -4.63 1.90
N ALA A 127 0.55 -5.73 2.06
CA ALA A 127 -0.91 -5.72 2.11
C ALA A 127 -1.44 -4.85 3.26
N LEU A 128 -0.89 -5.01 4.47
CA LEU A 128 -1.23 -4.18 5.63
C LEU A 128 -0.95 -2.70 5.38
N ARG A 129 0.19 -2.36 4.79
CA ARG A 129 0.55 -0.98 4.46
C ARG A 129 -0.44 -0.37 3.47
N CYS A 130 -0.81 -1.08 2.40
CA CYS A 130 -1.81 -0.62 1.43
C CYS A 130 -3.15 -0.30 2.10
N VAL A 131 -3.60 -1.17 3.03
CA VAL A 131 -4.85 -0.97 3.75
C VAL A 131 -4.74 0.22 4.71
N LEU A 132 -3.62 0.35 5.45
CA LEU A 132 -3.39 1.45 6.39
C LEU A 132 -3.30 2.80 5.67
N ASP A 133 -2.58 2.85 4.53
CA ASP A 133 -2.49 4.05 3.69
C ASP A 133 -3.88 4.49 3.19
N ASN A 134 -4.74 3.53 2.81
CA ASN A 134 -6.10 3.83 2.40
C ASN A 134 -6.94 4.39 3.55
N ALA A 135 -6.84 3.80 4.74
CA ALA A 135 -7.54 4.26 5.93
C ALA A 135 -7.13 5.69 6.33
N VAL A 136 -5.81 5.97 6.37
CA VAL A 136 -5.29 7.30 6.70
C VAL A 136 -5.69 8.35 5.66
N GLN A 137 -5.56 8.02 4.37
CA GLN A 137 -5.91 8.94 3.27
C GLN A 137 -7.42 9.23 3.17
N ALA A 138 -8.28 8.32 3.67
CA ALA A 138 -9.71 8.56 3.75
C ALA A 138 -10.11 9.60 4.83
N MET A 139 -9.16 9.96 5.71
CA MET A 139 -9.38 10.86 6.84
C MET A 139 -8.41 12.06 6.83
N PRO A 140 -8.48 12.96 5.83
CA PRO A 140 -7.55 14.09 5.72
C PRO A 140 -7.62 15.07 6.92
N GLU A 141 -8.80 15.19 7.53
CA GLU A 141 -9.01 16.02 8.73
C GLU A 141 -8.67 15.28 10.04
N GLY A 142 -8.19 14.05 9.94
CA GLY A 142 -7.88 13.20 11.09
C GLY A 142 -8.98 12.20 11.44
N GLY A 143 -8.68 11.35 12.41
CA GLY A 143 -9.60 10.29 12.85
C GLY A 143 -8.88 9.18 13.62
N THR A 144 -9.55 8.05 13.75
CA THR A 144 -9.00 6.87 14.42
C THR A 144 -8.88 5.71 13.44
N VAL A 145 -7.70 5.08 13.41
CA VAL A 145 -7.49 3.78 12.78
C VAL A 145 -7.24 2.75 13.85
N THR A 146 -7.95 1.64 13.80
CA THR A 146 -7.74 0.48 14.67
C THR A 146 -7.17 -0.66 13.85
N MET A 147 -6.01 -1.17 14.24
CA MET A 147 -5.41 -2.39 13.71
C MET A 147 -5.59 -3.51 14.72
N GLU A 148 -6.18 -4.60 14.30
CA GLU A 148 -6.52 -5.74 15.15
C GLU A 148 -5.99 -7.04 14.56
N ALA A 149 -5.33 -7.86 15.38
CA ALA A 149 -5.11 -9.26 15.09
C ALA A 149 -6.08 -10.10 15.91
N SER A 150 -6.70 -11.09 15.29
CA SER A 150 -7.64 -12.02 15.92
C SER A 150 -7.63 -13.36 15.17
N HIS A 151 -8.27 -14.38 15.72
CA HIS A 151 -8.43 -15.66 15.05
C HIS A 151 -9.77 -16.32 15.34
N ASP A 152 -10.17 -17.24 14.47
CA ASP A 152 -11.23 -18.20 14.72
C ASP A 152 -10.64 -19.63 14.69
N ALA A 153 -11.47 -20.67 14.58
CA ALA A 153 -11.02 -22.07 14.57
C ALA A 153 -10.14 -22.45 13.36
N LYS A 154 -10.13 -21.68 12.29
CA LYS A 154 -9.47 -22.03 11.01
C LYS A 154 -8.59 -20.93 10.45
N LEU A 155 -8.90 -19.69 10.75
CA LEU A 155 -8.28 -18.53 10.13
C LEU A 155 -7.75 -17.57 11.18
N ALA A 156 -6.61 -16.97 10.90
CA ALA A 156 -6.13 -15.79 11.56
C ALA A 156 -6.48 -14.55 10.74
N HIS A 157 -6.82 -13.46 11.39
CA HIS A 157 -7.34 -12.24 10.79
C HIS A 157 -6.48 -11.04 11.17
N LEU A 158 -6.18 -10.23 10.18
CA LEU A 158 -5.64 -8.87 10.35
C LEU A 158 -6.72 -7.89 9.89
N THR A 159 -7.22 -7.08 10.80
CA THR A 159 -8.30 -6.13 10.51
C THR A 159 -7.81 -4.71 10.69
N ILE A 160 -8.07 -3.86 9.72
CA ILE A 160 -7.87 -2.42 9.84
C ILE A 160 -9.23 -1.75 9.65
N ALA A 161 -9.64 -0.97 10.65
CA ALA A 161 -10.88 -0.22 10.64
C ALA A 161 -10.58 1.27 10.83
N ASP A 162 -11.18 2.11 10.00
CA ASP A 162 -11.10 3.56 10.09
C ASP A 162 -12.42 4.19 10.54
N SER A 163 -12.36 5.45 10.99
CA SER A 163 -13.53 6.27 11.33
C SER A 163 -13.90 7.26 10.23
N GLY A 164 -13.45 7.02 9.01
CA GLY A 164 -13.66 7.88 7.85
C GLY A 164 -15.06 7.84 7.26
N PRO A 165 -15.21 8.26 6.01
CA PRO A 165 -16.53 8.32 5.35
C PRO A 165 -17.10 6.94 4.97
N GLY A 166 -16.27 5.89 5.02
CA GLY A 166 -16.63 4.55 4.55
C GLY A 166 -16.28 4.30 3.09
N LEU A 167 -16.70 3.14 2.58
CA LEU A 167 -16.44 2.69 1.21
C LEU A 167 -17.51 3.25 0.26
N PRO A 168 -17.13 3.66 -0.95
CA PRO A 168 -18.08 4.05 -1.98
C PRO A 168 -18.93 2.84 -2.42
N GLY A 169 -20.20 3.08 -2.74
CA GLY A 169 -21.10 2.06 -3.30
C GLY A 169 -21.65 1.03 -2.31
N GLY A 170 -21.22 1.04 -1.04
CA GLY A 170 -21.74 0.16 0.01
C GLY A 170 -21.29 -1.30 -0.05
N ASP A 171 -20.90 -1.83 -1.22
CA ASP A 171 -20.35 -3.15 -1.42
C ASP A 171 -18.81 -3.09 -1.42
N GLY A 172 -18.21 -3.80 -0.48
CA GLY A 172 -16.76 -3.75 -0.29
C GLY A 172 -15.93 -4.48 -1.35
N GLU A 173 -16.52 -5.27 -2.25
CA GLU A 173 -15.76 -6.03 -3.25
C GLU A 173 -15.13 -5.14 -4.32
N GLN A 174 -15.78 -4.07 -4.71
CA GLN A 174 -15.30 -3.13 -5.72
C GLN A 174 -13.93 -2.51 -5.41
N VAL A 175 -13.59 -2.36 -4.12
CA VAL A 175 -12.32 -1.73 -3.73
C VAL A 175 -11.08 -2.59 -4.06
N PHE A 176 -11.30 -3.87 -4.36
CA PHE A 176 -10.26 -4.80 -4.78
C PHE A 176 -10.16 -4.97 -6.30
N GLU A 177 -11.04 -4.34 -7.07
CA GLU A 177 -10.96 -4.38 -8.53
C GLU A 177 -9.77 -3.55 -9.03
N PRO A 178 -9.03 -4.03 -10.05
CA PRO A 178 -7.95 -3.27 -10.64
C PRO A 178 -8.42 -1.91 -11.13
N PHE A 179 -7.62 -0.88 -10.89
CA PHE A 179 -7.85 0.51 -11.29
C PHE A 179 -9.06 1.19 -10.62
N PHE A 180 -9.71 0.54 -9.66
CA PHE A 180 -10.75 1.18 -8.87
C PHE A 180 -10.14 2.16 -7.86
N THR A 181 -10.45 3.44 -8.00
CA THR A 181 -9.96 4.49 -7.10
C THR A 181 -10.91 5.68 -7.08
N THR A 182 -11.08 6.29 -5.92
CA THR A 182 -11.73 7.59 -5.74
C THR A 182 -10.73 8.73 -5.54
N LYS A 183 -9.43 8.41 -5.55
CA LYS A 183 -8.35 9.37 -5.28
C LYS A 183 -7.86 9.98 -6.58
N PRO A 184 -7.69 11.31 -6.67
CA PRO A 184 -7.24 11.99 -7.90
C PRO A 184 -5.87 11.52 -8.43
N ARG A 185 -5.01 11.00 -7.54
CA ARG A 185 -3.65 10.54 -7.88
C ARG A 185 -3.43 9.05 -7.60
N GLY A 186 -4.47 8.30 -7.25
CA GLY A 186 -4.37 6.86 -7.03
C GLY A 186 -4.53 6.09 -8.35
N ILE A 187 -3.75 5.02 -8.54
CA ILE A 187 -3.92 4.11 -9.69
C ILE A 187 -4.98 3.05 -9.40
N GLY A 188 -5.27 2.78 -8.12
CA GLY A 188 -6.23 1.76 -7.70
C GLY A 188 -5.71 0.33 -7.84
N LEU A 189 -4.40 0.11 -7.69
CA LEU A 189 -3.80 -1.22 -7.73
C LEU A 189 -3.40 -1.77 -6.35
N GLY A 190 -3.20 -0.93 -5.36
CA GLY A 190 -2.67 -1.33 -4.05
C GLY A 190 -3.50 -2.43 -3.37
N LEU A 191 -4.83 -2.25 -3.25
CA LEU A 191 -5.71 -3.27 -2.66
C LEU A 191 -5.85 -4.52 -3.53
N THR A 192 -5.81 -4.39 -4.85
CA THR A 192 -5.81 -5.52 -5.79
C THR A 192 -4.56 -6.39 -5.58
N ILE A 193 -3.38 -5.76 -5.45
CA ILE A 193 -2.12 -6.46 -5.18
C ILE A 193 -2.15 -7.11 -3.79
N ALA A 194 -2.66 -6.40 -2.79
CA ALA A 194 -2.83 -6.93 -1.44
C ALA A 194 -3.69 -8.20 -1.44
N ARG A 195 -4.85 -8.18 -2.10
CA ARG A 195 -5.73 -9.34 -2.28
C ARG A 195 -5.02 -10.48 -3.00
N LYS A 196 -4.32 -10.21 -4.10
CA LYS A 196 -3.54 -11.20 -4.85
C LYS A 196 -2.51 -11.91 -3.97
N TYR A 197 -1.78 -11.17 -3.11
CA TYR A 197 -0.80 -11.75 -2.21
C TYR A 197 -1.44 -12.63 -1.13
N LEU A 198 -2.61 -12.27 -0.62
CA LEU A 198 -3.36 -13.10 0.32
C LEU A 198 -3.83 -14.40 -0.37
N GLU A 199 -4.46 -14.30 -1.54
CA GLU A 199 -4.99 -15.44 -2.30
C GLU A 199 -3.89 -16.45 -2.67
N GLN A 200 -2.69 -15.96 -3.04
CA GLN A 200 -1.53 -16.83 -3.30
C GLN A 200 -1.07 -17.63 -2.07
N GLN A 201 -1.47 -17.22 -0.86
CA GLN A 201 -1.17 -17.88 0.41
C GLN A 201 -2.39 -18.62 0.99
N GLY A 202 -3.43 -18.85 0.16
CA GLY A 202 -4.67 -19.48 0.57
C GLY A 202 -5.57 -18.61 1.45
N GLY A 203 -5.24 -17.31 1.54
CA GLY A 203 -5.97 -16.31 2.32
C GLY A 203 -7.06 -15.62 1.52
N THR A 204 -7.72 -14.67 2.17
CA THR A 204 -8.77 -13.81 1.56
C THR A 204 -8.66 -12.38 2.07
N ALA A 205 -9.15 -11.42 1.26
CA ALA A 205 -9.32 -10.03 1.67
C ALA A 205 -10.79 -9.65 1.51
N ARG A 206 -11.36 -8.99 2.51
CA ARG A 206 -12.75 -8.53 2.52
C ARG A 206 -12.83 -7.10 3.03
N ALA A 207 -13.74 -6.33 2.46
CA ALA A 207 -14.00 -4.96 2.89
C ALA A 207 -15.49 -4.77 3.16
N LYS A 208 -15.84 -3.94 4.15
CA LYS A 208 -17.22 -3.58 4.47
C LYS A 208 -17.29 -2.25 5.19
N ASN A 209 -18.41 -1.57 5.08
CA ASN A 209 -18.71 -0.41 5.90
C ASN A 209 -18.96 -0.80 7.36
N VAL A 210 -18.50 0.05 8.27
CA VAL A 210 -18.80 -0.07 9.70
C VAL A 210 -20.11 0.68 9.99
N PRO A 211 -21.05 0.09 10.76
CA PRO A 211 -22.24 0.82 11.17
C PRO A 211 -21.90 2.14 11.86
N GLY A 212 -22.54 3.22 11.40
CA GLY A 212 -22.34 4.57 11.90
C GLY A 212 -21.36 5.39 11.10
N ARG A 213 -20.14 4.95 10.83
CA ARG A 213 -19.15 5.63 9.98
C ARG A 213 -17.86 4.82 9.85
N GLY A 214 -17.21 4.89 8.67
CA GLY A 214 -15.91 4.29 8.40
C GLY A 214 -15.96 2.99 7.63
N ALA A 215 -14.80 2.46 7.33
CA ALA A 215 -14.61 1.20 6.64
C ALA A 215 -13.81 0.21 7.48
N ARG A 216 -13.96 -1.06 7.17
CA ARG A 216 -13.20 -2.16 7.75
C ARG A 216 -12.71 -3.06 6.63
N ILE A 217 -11.40 -3.30 6.57
CA ILE A 217 -10.77 -4.27 5.69
C ILE A 217 -10.16 -5.36 6.54
N THR A 218 -10.50 -6.61 6.25
CA THR A 218 -10.02 -7.81 6.93
C THR A 218 -9.24 -8.67 5.96
N LEU A 219 -8.01 -8.97 6.30
CA LEU A 219 -7.11 -9.88 5.63
C LEU A 219 -7.08 -11.18 6.45
N SER A 220 -7.39 -12.32 5.84
CA SER A 220 -7.48 -13.58 6.55
C SER A 220 -6.50 -14.59 5.95
N LEU A 221 -5.82 -15.37 6.80
CA LEU A 221 -4.88 -16.41 6.43
C LEU A 221 -5.24 -17.73 7.14
N PRO A 222 -5.00 -18.89 6.52
CA PRO A 222 -5.14 -20.17 7.21
C PRO A 222 -4.19 -20.24 8.41
N LEU A 223 -4.68 -20.81 9.53
CA LEU A 223 -3.82 -21.14 10.65
C LEU A 223 -2.84 -22.23 10.25
N SER A 224 -1.62 -22.17 10.77
CA SER A 224 -0.69 -23.28 10.66
C SER A 224 -1.21 -24.46 11.49
N ALA A 225 -1.20 -25.64 10.85
CA ALA A 225 -1.57 -26.89 11.53
C ALA A 225 -0.57 -27.26 12.60
#